data_c4fbecac1081e8f30eed5cb799266cf1
#
_entry.id   c4fbecac1081e8f30eed5cb799266cf1
#
_cell.length_a   1.000
_cell.length_b   1.000
_cell.length_c   1.000
_cell.angle_alpha   90.00
_cell.angle_beta   90.00
_cell.angle_gamma   90.00
#
_symmetry.space_group_name_H-M   'P 1'
#
loop_
_entity.id
_entity.type
_entity.pdbx_description
1 polymer ?
#
loop_
_entity_poly.entity_id
_entity_poly.type
_entity_poly.pdbx_seq_one_letter_code
_entity_poly.pdbx_strand_id
1 'polypeptide(L)'
;SAGITVASSTMGMIIPPSTPMIVYSMISGASVGALFVAGAVPGILIGLTQLVLVYIISAKKGWHPEKVKFDGKRAAKSLLSGIPALIMPLFIIICVSFGVCTASESAGVAVLYSMLVGFFVYKELTWKGVWEALKKTLISSSSIMLIIGFTTIFTWVLTMQKVPQTVGAFFMSLNMPAWAIALIFDVLILMIGTFIDVSPAILLLTPILLPVMVQYGFSPLQFGAMMITGLAIGLVTPPVGMCLNACNKINRMPIIEIFK
;
A
#
# COMPACT_ATOMS: atom_id res chain seq x y z
N SER A 1 -12.82 -13.87 -11.68
CA SER A 1 -12.47 -13.70 -10.25
C SER A 1 -11.04 -13.17 -10.06
N ALA A 2 -10.03 -13.69 -10.80
CA ALA A 2 -8.63 -13.27 -10.67
C ALA A 2 -8.43 -11.75 -10.84
N GLY A 3 -9.01 -11.14 -11.88
CA GLY A 3 -8.93 -9.70 -12.11
C GLY A 3 -9.50 -8.86 -10.96
N ILE A 4 -10.61 -9.28 -10.35
CA ILE A 4 -11.20 -8.60 -9.19
C ILE A 4 -10.23 -8.67 -7.99
N THR A 5 -9.63 -9.83 -7.75
CA THR A 5 -8.65 -10.01 -6.66
C THR A 5 -7.43 -9.11 -6.85
N VAL A 6 -6.91 -9.02 -8.08
CA VAL A 6 -5.78 -8.12 -8.40
C VAL A 6 -6.18 -6.65 -8.25
N ALA A 7 -7.32 -6.24 -8.78
CA ALA A 7 -7.79 -4.86 -8.65
C ALA A 7 -8.00 -4.46 -7.18
N SER A 8 -8.59 -5.35 -6.37
CA SER A 8 -8.81 -5.08 -4.94
C SER A 8 -7.52 -5.08 -4.11
N SER A 9 -6.43 -5.69 -4.58
CA SER A 9 -5.16 -5.70 -3.86
C SER A 9 -4.55 -4.31 -3.69
N THR A 10 -4.88 -3.35 -4.57
CA THR A 10 -4.44 -1.95 -4.44
C THR A 10 -4.92 -1.29 -3.15
N MET A 11 -6.12 -1.65 -2.68
CA MET A 11 -6.68 -1.11 -1.44
C MET A 11 -5.83 -1.46 -0.21
N GLY A 12 -5.22 -2.63 -0.18
CA GLY A 12 -4.38 -3.08 0.93
C GLY A 12 -3.11 -2.24 1.13
N MET A 13 -2.70 -1.46 0.13
CA MET A 13 -1.58 -0.54 0.23
C MET A 13 -1.99 0.88 0.61
N ILE A 14 -3.24 1.25 0.32
CA ILE A 14 -3.77 2.60 0.53
C ILE A 14 -4.53 2.69 1.86
N ILE A 15 -5.30 1.64 2.19
CA ILE A 15 -6.05 1.61 3.45
C ILE A 15 -5.12 1.21 4.61
N PRO A 16 -5.12 1.98 5.72
CA PRO A 16 -4.29 1.65 6.88
C PRO A 16 -4.67 0.29 7.54
N PRO A 17 -3.70 -0.36 8.20
CA PRO A 17 -2.27 -0.01 8.30
C PRO A 17 -1.49 -0.34 7.00
N SER A 18 -0.71 0.61 6.52
CA SER A 18 -0.02 0.55 5.23
C SER A 18 1.50 0.64 5.41
N THR A 19 2.23 -0.38 4.96
CA THR A 19 3.71 -0.38 4.96
C THR A 19 4.28 0.74 4.08
N PRO A 20 3.79 0.99 2.85
CA PRO A 20 4.22 2.12 2.04
C PRO A 20 4.12 3.48 2.75
N MET A 21 3.08 3.72 3.53
CA MET A 21 2.93 4.96 4.30
C MET A 21 3.99 5.11 5.38
N ILE A 22 4.36 4.01 6.04
CA ILE A 22 5.43 4.00 7.03
C ILE A 22 6.78 4.31 6.36
N VAL A 23 7.09 3.66 5.23
CA VAL A 23 8.33 3.91 4.48
C VAL A 23 8.39 5.36 3.98
N TYR A 24 7.30 5.90 3.46
CA TYR A 24 7.22 7.29 3.06
C TYR A 24 7.44 8.26 4.23
N SER A 25 6.83 7.99 5.39
CA SER A 25 7.01 8.77 6.62
C SER A 25 8.48 8.87 7.05
N MET A 26 9.23 7.76 6.94
CA MET A 26 10.65 7.73 7.32
C MET A 26 11.51 8.70 6.50
N ILE A 27 11.14 8.96 5.24
CA ILE A 27 11.92 9.82 4.34
C ILE A 27 11.40 11.25 4.37
N SER A 28 10.08 11.41 4.35
CA SER A 28 9.43 12.73 4.29
C SER A 28 9.37 13.45 5.62
N GLY A 29 9.55 12.74 6.75
CA GLY A 29 9.31 13.25 8.09
C GLY A 29 7.83 13.48 8.43
N ALA A 30 6.90 13.09 7.54
CA ALA A 30 5.47 13.22 7.79
C ALA A 30 4.99 12.22 8.85
N SER A 31 4.00 12.61 9.66
CA SER A 31 3.42 11.73 10.68
C SER A 31 2.76 10.50 10.05
N VAL A 32 3.08 9.30 10.53
CA VAL A 32 2.45 8.05 10.11
C VAL A 32 0.95 8.08 10.35
N GLY A 33 0.52 8.55 11.52
CA GLY A 33 -0.90 8.65 11.87
C GLY A 33 -1.66 9.59 10.93
N ALA A 34 -1.06 10.74 10.61
CA ALA A 34 -1.65 11.68 9.65
C ALA A 34 -1.73 11.10 8.23
N LEU A 35 -0.72 10.33 7.80
CA LEU A 35 -0.75 9.61 6.52
C LEU A 35 -1.83 8.53 6.50
N PHE A 36 -2.03 7.81 7.61
CA PHE A 36 -3.09 6.82 7.73
C PHE A 36 -4.47 7.45 7.55
N VAL A 37 -4.72 8.58 8.20
CA VAL A 37 -5.99 9.32 8.03
C VAL A 37 -6.13 9.85 6.60
N ALA A 38 -5.06 10.41 6.03
CA ALA A 38 -5.08 10.94 4.65
C ALA A 38 -5.33 9.85 3.60
N GLY A 39 -4.79 8.64 3.80
CA GLY A 39 -4.97 7.52 2.88
C GLY A 39 -6.31 6.79 3.02
N ALA A 40 -6.96 6.89 4.19
CA ALA A 40 -8.23 6.22 4.42
C ALA A 40 -9.33 6.71 3.45
N VAL A 41 -9.40 8.01 3.20
CA VAL A 41 -10.42 8.61 2.31
C VAL A 41 -10.29 8.12 0.87
N PRO A 42 -9.12 8.27 0.18
CA PRO A 42 -8.98 7.74 -1.18
C PRO A 42 -9.11 6.22 -1.23
N GLY A 43 -8.64 5.49 -0.22
CA GLY A 43 -8.79 4.04 -0.15
C GLY A 43 -10.25 3.59 -0.10
N ILE A 44 -11.08 4.22 0.72
CA ILE A 44 -12.53 3.95 0.78
C ILE A 44 -13.21 4.30 -0.55
N LEU A 45 -12.88 5.44 -1.15
CA LEU A 45 -13.45 5.85 -2.45
C LEU A 45 -13.12 4.85 -3.56
N ILE A 46 -11.86 4.40 -3.63
CA ILE A 46 -11.43 3.38 -4.59
C ILE A 46 -12.17 2.07 -4.33
N GLY A 47 -12.30 1.66 -3.08
CA GLY A 47 -13.05 0.45 -2.72
C GLY A 47 -14.51 0.50 -3.12
N LEU A 48 -15.18 1.62 -2.85
CA LEU A 48 -16.57 1.81 -3.24
C LEU A 48 -16.75 1.83 -4.77
N THR A 49 -15.88 2.53 -5.50
CA THR A 49 -15.93 2.55 -6.98
C THR A 49 -15.70 1.17 -7.57
N GLN A 50 -14.74 0.39 -7.05
CA GLN A 50 -14.52 -0.99 -7.48
C GLN A 50 -15.73 -1.87 -7.19
N LEU A 51 -16.37 -1.73 -6.03
CA LEU A 51 -17.57 -2.49 -5.67
C LEU A 51 -18.71 -2.20 -6.63
N VAL A 52 -18.96 -0.92 -6.94
CA VAL A 52 -19.99 -0.50 -7.90
C VAL A 52 -19.68 -1.04 -9.31
N LEU A 53 -18.43 -0.95 -9.76
CA LEU A 53 -18.02 -1.48 -11.08
C LEU A 53 -18.23 -3.01 -11.16
N VAL A 54 -17.83 -3.75 -10.15
CA VAL A 54 -18.03 -5.21 -10.09
C VAL A 54 -19.50 -5.55 -10.12
N TYR A 55 -20.33 -4.81 -9.39
CA TYR A 55 -21.79 -5.00 -9.40
C TYR A 55 -22.38 -4.77 -10.80
N ILE A 56 -22.00 -3.66 -11.46
CA ILE A 56 -22.51 -3.33 -12.82
C ILE A 56 -22.06 -4.39 -13.84
N ILE A 57 -20.78 -4.79 -13.81
CA ILE A 57 -20.23 -5.78 -14.75
C ILE A 57 -20.90 -7.14 -14.53
N SER A 58 -21.06 -7.57 -13.27
CA SER A 58 -21.72 -8.82 -12.92
C SER A 58 -23.18 -8.86 -13.40
N ALA A 59 -23.90 -7.78 -13.17
CA ALA A 59 -25.28 -7.64 -13.63
C ALA A 59 -25.40 -7.69 -15.17
N LYS A 60 -24.50 -6.98 -15.90
CA LYS A 60 -24.50 -6.96 -17.38
C LYS A 60 -24.10 -8.30 -17.99
N LYS A 61 -23.17 -9.02 -17.39
CA LYS A 61 -22.69 -10.32 -17.90
C LYS A 61 -23.54 -11.51 -17.43
N GLY A 62 -24.58 -11.26 -16.64
CA GLY A 62 -25.45 -12.31 -16.11
C GLY A 62 -24.73 -13.27 -15.16
N TRP A 63 -23.67 -12.83 -14.52
CA TRP A 63 -22.98 -13.61 -13.49
C TRP A 63 -23.81 -13.60 -12.21
N HIS A 64 -24.77 -14.51 -12.16
CA HIS A 64 -25.59 -14.67 -10.96
C HIS A 64 -24.86 -15.59 -9.98
N PRO A 65 -24.64 -15.15 -8.73
CA PRO A 65 -24.19 -16.06 -7.69
C PRO A 65 -25.22 -17.17 -7.52
N GLU A 66 -24.77 -18.38 -7.22
CA GLU A 66 -25.68 -19.41 -6.76
C GLU A 66 -26.57 -18.83 -5.65
N LYS A 67 -27.88 -19.06 -5.73
CA LYS A 67 -28.86 -18.54 -4.77
C LYS A 67 -28.64 -19.22 -3.40
N VAL A 68 -27.56 -18.88 -2.74
CA VAL A 68 -27.32 -19.28 -1.36
C VAL A 68 -28.24 -18.44 -0.49
N LYS A 69 -29.19 -19.10 0.18
CA LYS A 69 -30.05 -18.41 1.17
C LYS A 69 -29.19 -17.79 2.24
N PHE A 70 -29.39 -16.50 2.51
CA PHE A 70 -28.68 -15.80 3.56
C PHE A 70 -29.02 -16.44 4.93
N ASP A 71 -28.05 -17.11 5.52
CA ASP A 71 -28.15 -17.68 6.86
C ASP A 71 -27.54 -16.70 7.86
N GLY A 72 -28.39 -15.92 8.52
CA GLY A 72 -27.98 -14.93 9.51
C GLY A 72 -27.21 -15.54 10.70
N LYS A 73 -27.55 -16.79 11.11
CA LYS A 73 -26.82 -17.47 12.18
C LYS A 73 -25.38 -17.83 11.77
N ARG A 74 -25.23 -18.33 10.55
CA ARG A 74 -23.90 -18.64 9.99
C ARG A 74 -23.06 -17.38 9.79
N ALA A 75 -23.67 -16.30 9.30
CA ALA A 75 -23.00 -15.02 9.14
C ALA A 75 -22.54 -14.44 10.50
N ALA A 76 -23.42 -14.44 11.51
CA ALA A 76 -23.08 -14.00 12.86
C ALA A 76 -21.97 -14.85 13.49
N LYS A 77 -22.01 -16.18 13.35
CA LYS A 77 -20.98 -17.07 13.86
C LYS A 77 -19.62 -16.81 13.18
N SER A 78 -19.62 -16.60 11.86
CA SER A 78 -18.39 -16.27 11.11
C SER A 78 -17.83 -14.91 11.53
N LEU A 79 -18.69 -13.92 11.75
CA LEU A 79 -18.28 -12.61 12.23
C LEU A 79 -17.66 -12.70 13.63
N LEU A 80 -18.31 -13.40 14.55
CA LEU A 80 -17.79 -13.59 15.92
C LEU A 80 -16.44 -14.31 15.92
N SER A 81 -16.25 -15.33 15.08
CA SER A 81 -14.96 -16.01 14.96
C SER A 81 -13.88 -15.14 14.31
N GLY A 82 -14.25 -14.14 13.51
CA GLY A 82 -13.33 -13.20 12.89
C GLY A 82 -12.93 -12.00 13.77
N ILE A 83 -13.72 -11.71 14.83
CA ILE A 83 -13.46 -10.54 15.72
C ILE A 83 -12.01 -10.50 16.23
N PRO A 84 -11.43 -11.60 16.77
CA PRO A 84 -10.06 -11.55 17.26
C PRO A 84 -9.05 -11.14 16.19
N ALA A 85 -9.25 -11.54 14.94
CA ALA A 85 -8.38 -11.12 13.84
C ALA A 85 -8.59 -9.65 13.45
N LEU A 86 -9.82 -9.14 13.54
CA LEU A 86 -10.16 -7.75 13.17
C LEU A 86 -9.72 -6.72 14.23
N ILE A 87 -9.60 -7.13 15.49
CA ILE A 87 -9.14 -6.25 16.58
C ILE A 87 -7.74 -5.70 16.26
N MET A 88 -6.86 -6.49 15.65
CA MET A 88 -5.47 -6.12 15.46
C MET A 88 -5.26 -4.93 14.51
N PRO A 89 -5.78 -4.95 13.27
CA PRO A 89 -5.70 -3.78 12.39
C PRO A 89 -6.32 -2.53 13.01
N LEU A 90 -7.46 -2.66 13.68
CA LEU A 90 -8.12 -1.55 14.37
C LEU A 90 -7.25 -0.99 15.50
N PHE A 91 -6.61 -1.85 16.29
CA PHE A 91 -5.69 -1.44 17.34
C PHE A 91 -4.54 -0.61 16.78
N ILE A 92 -3.88 -1.08 15.71
CA ILE A 92 -2.76 -0.35 15.08
C ILE A 92 -3.23 1.02 14.57
N ILE A 93 -4.36 1.07 13.86
CA ILE A 93 -4.90 2.32 13.32
C ILE A 93 -5.18 3.32 14.46
N ILE A 94 -5.90 2.89 15.48
CA ILE A 94 -6.27 3.75 16.61
C ILE A 94 -5.02 4.24 17.34
N CYS A 95 -4.14 3.34 17.75
CA CYS A 95 -2.97 3.71 18.55
C CYS A 95 -2.02 4.65 17.80
N VAL A 96 -1.77 4.40 16.52
CA VAL A 96 -0.86 5.23 15.70
C VAL A 96 -1.50 6.55 15.31
N SER A 97 -2.79 6.56 14.93
CA SER A 97 -3.49 7.78 14.51
C SER A 97 -3.72 8.76 15.66
N PHE A 98 -3.97 8.27 16.87
CA PHE A 98 -4.11 9.10 18.05
C PHE A 98 -2.80 9.40 18.77
N GLY A 99 -1.66 8.87 18.26
CA GLY A 99 -0.34 9.12 18.86
C GLY A 99 -0.12 8.41 20.22
N VAL A 100 -0.90 7.39 20.54
CA VAL A 100 -0.77 6.59 21.77
C VAL A 100 0.49 5.74 21.73
N CYS A 101 0.80 5.16 20.57
CA CYS A 101 1.99 4.35 20.31
C CYS A 101 2.63 4.75 18.98
N THR A 102 3.92 4.54 18.87
CA THR A 102 4.62 4.59 17.59
C THR A 102 4.25 3.39 16.71
N ALA A 103 4.51 3.49 15.41
CA ALA A 103 4.28 2.36 14.49
C ALA A 103 5.08 1.11 14.89
N SER A 104 6.31 1.29 15.38
CA SER A 104 7.18 0.18 15.81
C SER A 104 6.66 -0.50 17.09
N GLU A 105 6.21 0.29 18.08
CA GLU A 105 5.61 -0.25 19.31
C GLU A 105 4.31 -1.00 19.01
N SER A 106 3.45 -0.42 18.16
CA SER A 106 2.22 -1.08 17.72
C SER A 106 2.51 -2.41 17.01
N ALA A 107 3.58 -2.49 16.19
CA ALA A 107 3.99 -3.72 15.54
C ALA A 107 4.46 -4.78 16.56
N GLY A 108 5.18 -4.38 17.61
CA GLY A 108 5.57 -5.30 18.69
C GLY A 108 4.38 -5.91 19.41
N VAL A 109 3.39 -5.05 19.78
CA VAL A 109 2.13 -5.50 20.38
C VAL A 109 1.36 -6.41 19.41
N ALA A 110 1.37 -6.08 18.11
CA ALA A 110 0.74 -6.88 17.07
C ALA A 110 1.27 -8.30 17.00
N VAL A 111 2.58 -8.46 17.08
CA VAL A 111 3.23 -9.79 17.07
C VAL A 111 2.80 -10.59 18.29
N LEU A 112 2.89 -10.01 19.48
CA LEU A 112 2.49 -10.69 20.72
C LEU A 112 1.01 -11.09 20.69
N TYR A 113 0.14 -10.18 20.29
CA TYR A 113 -1.29 -10.45 20.16
C TYR A 113 -1.57 -11.57 19.15
N SER A 114 -0.96 -11.52 17.97
CA SER A 114 -1.13 -12.54 16.93
C SER A 114 -0.66 -13.92 17.40
N MET A 115 0.43 -13.98 18.16
CA MET A 115 0.90 -15.22 18.77
C MET A 115 -0.12 -15.76 19.80
N LEU A 116 -0.63 -14.91 20.69
CA LEU A 116 -1.63 -15.31 21.68
C LEU A 116 -2.91 -15.82 21.01
N VAL A 117 -3.43 -15.09 20.04
CA VAL A 117 -4.64 -15.50 19.31
C VAL A 117 -4.40 -16.77 18.51
N GLY A 118 -3.26 -16.90 17.83
CA GLY A 118 -2.91 -18.07 17.04
C GLY A 118 -2.73 -19.34 17.87
N PHE A 119 -2.12 -19.25 19.06
CA PHE A 119 -1.92 -20.39 19.93
C PHE A 119 -3.17 -20.77 20.74
N PHE A 120 -3.87 -19.80 21.32
CA PHE A 120 -4.91 -20.06 22.31
C PHE A 120 -6.33 -20.01 21.74
N VAL A 121 -6.61 -19.08 20.80
CA VAL A 121 -7.95 -18.90 20.24
C VAL A 121 -8.16 -19.81 19.03
N TYR A 122 -7.32 -19.68 18.00
CA TYR A 122 -7.45 -20.48 16.78
C TYR A 122 -6.76 -21.84 16.88
N LYS A 123 -5.76 -21.97 17.74
CA LYS A 123 -4.99 -23.24 17.95
C LYS A 123 -4.36 -23.80 16.67
N GLU A 124 -4.09 -22.94 15.70
CA GLU A 124 -3.49 -23.31 14.42
C GLU A 124 -1.98 -23.02 14.39
N LEU A 125 -1.51 -22.12 15.27
CA LEU A 125 -0.11 -21.72 15.32
C LEU A 125 0.72 -22.80 16.06
N THR A 126 1.86 -23.15 15.47
CA THR A 126 2.83 -24.07 16.05
C THR A 126 4.19 -23.38 16.20
N TRP A 127 5.03 -23.82 17.12
CA TRP A 127 6.40 -23.29 17.29
C TRP A 127 7.23 -23.38 16.01
N LYS A 128 7.02 -24.44 15.21
CA LYS A 128 7.64 -24.58 13.89
C LYS A 128 7.17 -23.49 12.94
N GLY A 129 5.87 -23.18 12.95
CA GLY A 129 5.28 -22.09 12.15
C GLY A 129 5.85 -20.71 12.55
N VAL A 130 6.01 -20.46 13.84
CA VAL A 130 6.66 -19.22 14.34
C VAL A 130 8.09 -19.11 13.83
N TRP A 131 8.87 -20.21 13.88
CA TRP A 131 10.24 -20.22 13.39
C TRP A 131 10.34 -19.98 11.88
N GLU A 132 9.44 -20.57 11.10
CA GLU A 132 9.36 -20.33 9.65
C GLU A 132 8.96 -18.88 9.32
N ALA A 133 8.00 -18.32 10.07
CA ALA A 133 7.63 -16.91 9.95
C ALA A 133 8.80 -16.00 10.27
N LEU A 134 9.56 -16.29 11.33
CA LEU A 134 10.75 -15.53 11.74
C LEU A 134 11.84 -15.53 10.65
N LYS A 135 12.12 -16.70 10.04
CA LYS A 135 13.05 -16.81 8.91
C LYS A 135 12.62 -15.97 7.71
N LYS A 136 11.34 -16.04 7.33
CA LYS A 136 10.80 -15.25 6.23
C LYS A 136 10.89 -13.75 6.52
N THR A 137 10.58 -13.35 7.75
CA THR A 137 10.68 -11.95 8.19
C THR A 137 12.13 -11.46 8.13
N LEU A 138 13.10 -12.25 8.60
CA LEU A 138 14.50 -11.90 8.51
C LEU A 138 14.96 -11.67 7.06
N ILE A 139 14.61 -12.56 6.15
CA ILE A 139 14.98 -12.43 4.73
C ILE A 139 14.35 -11.16 4.13
N SER A 140 13.05 -10.94 4.36
CA SER A 140 12.33 -9.76 3.83
C SER A 140 12.88 -8.47 4.41
N SER A 141 13.08 -8.40 5.73
CA SER A 141 13.60 -7.21 6.40
C SER A 141 15.04 -6.89 5.98
N SER A 142 15.90 -7.92 5.85
CA SER A 142 17.27 -7.74 5.36
C SER A 142 17.31 -7.19 3.94
N SER A 143 16.43 -7.68 3.06
CA SER A 143 16.32 -7.17 1.69
C SER A 143 15.89 -5.71 1.66
N ILE A 144 14.89 -5.33 2.46
CA ILE A 144 14.44 -3.94 2.58
C ILE A 144 15.54 -3.05 3.14
N MET A 145 16.23 -3.48 4.21
CA MET A 145 17.33 -2.72 4.81
C MET A 145 18.49 -2.50 3.84
N LEU A 146 18.81 -3.50 3.02
CA LEU A 146 19.83 -3.39 1.99
C LEU A 146 19.44 -2.35 0.93
N ILE A 147 18.19 -2.37 0.48
CA ILE A 147 17.65 -1.36 -0.44
C ILE A 147 17.73 0.04 0.17
N ILE A 148 17.30 0.20 1.43
CA ILE A 148 17.38 1.47 2.16
C ILE A 148 18.82 1.96 2.21
N GLY A 149 19.78 1.09 2.55
CA GLY A 149 21.20 1.44 2.61
C GLY A 149 21.74 1.98 1.28
N PHE A 150 21.52 1.27 0.19
CA PHE A 150 21.94 1.74 -1.14
C PHE A 150 21.21 3.01 -1.58
N THR A 151 19.92 3.10 -1.30
CA THR A 151 19.13 4.29 -1.63
C THR A 151 19.59 5.51 -0.84
N THR A 152 20.00 5.35 0.41
CA THR A 152 20.55 6.45 1.20
C THR A 152 21.84 7.00 0.58
N ILE A 153 22.73 6.13 0.14
CA ILE A 153 23.96 6.53 -0.57
C ILE A 153 23.61 7.25 -1.86
N PHE A 154 22.69 6.68 -2.65
CA PHE A 154 22.23 7.28 -3.91
C PHE A 154 21.62 8.68 -3.68
N THR A 155 20.75 8.82 -2.70
CA THR A 155 20.10 10.09 -2.32
C THR A 155 21.15 11.11 -1.87
N TRP A 156 22.17 10.68 -1.14
CA TRP A 156 23.28 11.56 -0.74
C TRP A 156 24.03 12.11 -1.94
N VAL A 157 24.36 11.25 -2.92
CA VAL A 157 25.02 11.67 -4.17
C VAL A 157 24.13 12.64 -4.95
N LEU A 158 22.84 12.37 -5.09
CA LEU A 158 21.88 13.27 -5.77
C LEU A 158 21.81 14.64 -5.08
N THR A 159 21.84 14.66 -3.76
CA THR A 159 21.81 15.89 -2.98
C THR A 159 23.09 16.71 -3.15
N MET A 160 24.24 16.03 -3.14
CA MET A 160 25.54 16.68 -3.42
C MET A 160 25.60 17.29 -4.81
N GLN A 161 25.02 16.61 -5.80
CA GLN A 161 24.93 17.12 -7.18
C GLN A 161 23.79 18.11 -7.38
N LYS A 162 23.08 18.49 -6.32
CA LYS A 162 21.94 19.44 -6.35
C LYS A 162 20.84 19.04 -7.35
N VAL A 163 20.68 17.73 -7.60
CA VAL A 163 19.68 17.23 -8.56
C VAL A 163 18.25 17.65 -8.17
N PRO A 164 17.80 17.54 -6.91
CA PRO A 164 16.45 18.01 -6.53
C PRO A 164 16.21 19.49 -6.83
N GLN A 165 17.24 20.33 -6.62
CA GLN A 165 17.17 21.77 -6.88
C GLN A 165 17.11 22.07 -8.39
N THR A 166 17.92 21.34 -9.19
CA THR A 166 17.91 21.48 -10.65
C THR A 166 16.57 21.04 -11.23
N VAL A 167 16.03 19.92 -10.77
CA VAL A 167 14.71 19.43 -11.17
C VAL A 167 13.63 20.44 -10.76
N GLY A 168 13.69 20.97 -9.53
CA GLY A 168 12.78 21.99 -9.06
C GLY A 168 12.80 23.25 -9.92
N ALA A 169 14.02 23.78 -10.21
CA ALA A 169 14.19 24.95 -11.06
C ALA A 169 13.64 24.73 -12.49
N PHE A 170 13.88 23.54 -13.06
CA PHE A 170 13.33 23.18 -14.36
C PHE A 170 11.79 23.23 -14.36
N PHE A 171 11.13 22.60 -13.40
CA PHE A 171 9.66 22.62 -13.33
C PHE A 171 9.12 24.03 -13.05
N MET A 172 9.78 24.81 -12.19
CA MET A 172 9.38 26.19 -11.92
C MET A 172 9.53 27.09 -13.18
N SER A 173 10.52 26.83 -14.04
CA SER A 173 10.69 27.58 -15.30
C SER A 173 9.56 27.35 -16.31
N LEU A 174 8.83 26.26 -16.20
CA LEU A 174 7.69 25.94 -17.07
C LEU A 174 6.45 26.83 -16.80
N ASN A 175 6.44 27.57 -15.68
CA ASN A 175 5.31 28.42 -15.26
C ASN A 175 3.95 27.70 -15.32
N MET A 176 3.94 26.41 -15.02
CA MET A 176 2.71 25.60 -15.06
C MET A 176 1.92 25.75 -13.76
N PRO A 177 0.60 25.68 -13.80
CA PRO A 177 -0.21 25.67 -12.58
C PRO A 177 0.05 24.39 -11.76
N ALA A 178 -0.11 24.48 -10.44
CA ALA A 178 0.17 23.39 -9.50
C ALA A 178 -0.53 22.07 -9.85
N TRP A 179 -1.78 22.15 -10.31
CA TRP A 179 -2.54 20.94 -10.72
C TRP A 179 -1.91 20.22 -11.92
N ALA A 180 -1.31 20.94 -12.87
CA ALA A 180 -0.68 20.35 -14.04
C ALA A 180 0.63 19.62 -13.68
N ILE A 181 1.42 20.19 -12.76
CA ILE A 181 2.62 19.56 -12.22
C ILE A 181 2.24 18.29 -11.43
N ALA A 182 1.18 18.36 -10.60
CA ALA A 182 0.69 17.19 -9.89
C ALA A 182 0.29 16.06 -10.86
N LEU A 183 -0.39 16.39 -11.94
CA LEU A 183 -0.79 15.42 -12.94
C LEU A 183 0.40 14.80 -13.67
N ILE A 184 1.42 15.60 -14.01
CA ILE A 184 2.67 15.09 -14.62
C ILE A 184 3.36 14.12 -13.67
N PHE A 185 3.46 14.48 -12.39
CA PHE A 185 4.09 13.60 -11.40
C PHE A 185 3.27 12.35 -11.14
N ASP A 186 1.94 12.45 -11.16
CA ASP A 186 1.06 11.30 -11.00
C ASP A 186 1.23 10.29 -12.14
N VAL A 187 1.27 10.77 -13.40
CA VAL A 187 1.58 9.92 -14.57
C VAL A 187 2.97 9.30 -14.47
N LEU A 188 3.98 10.06 -14.04
CA LEU A 188 5.34 9.56 -13.86
C LEU A 188 5.41 8.49 -12.77
N ILE A 189 4.77 8.73 -11.63
CA ILE A 189 4.67 7.79 -10.51
C ILE A 189 3.96 6.51 -10.95
N LEU A 190 2.86 6.64 -11.67
CA LEU A 190 2.11 5.51 -12.20
C LEU A 190 2.97 4.68 -13.16
N MET A 191 3.67 5.32 -14.10
CA MET A 191 4.61 4.64 -15.00
C MET A 191 5.69 3.87 -14.23
N ILE A 192 6.35 4.51 -13.26
CA ILE A 192 7.40 3.87 -12.46
C ILE A 192 6.83 2.69 -11.66
N GLY A 193 5.63 2.84 -11.09
CA GLY A 193 4.94 1.78 -10.35
C GLY A 193 4.60 0.55 -11.20
N THR A 194 4.54 0.66 -12.55
CA THR A 194 4.37 -0.52 -13.40
C THR A 194 5.61 -1.42 -13.47
N PHE A 195 6.80 -0.89 -13.18
CA PHE A 195 8.09 -1.59 -13.31
C PHE A 195 8.73 -1.92 -11.97
N ILE A 196 8.55 -1.06 -10.96
CA ILE A 196 9.26 -1.12 -9.68
C ILE A 196 8.25 -1.31 -8.55
N ASP A 197 8.64 -2.07 -7.52
CA ASP A 197 7.81 -2.24 -6.32
C ASP A 197 7.66 -0.91 -5.55
N VAL A 198 6.58 -0.79 -4.78
CA VAL A 198 6.19 0.46 -4.10
C VAL A 198 7.27 0.94 -3.14
N SER A 199 7.84 0.06 -2.32
CA SER A 199 8.82 0.49 -1.30
C SER A 199 10.11 1.06 -1.91
N PRO A 200 10.79 0.41 -2.87
CA PRO A 200 11.93 1.01 -3.57
C PRO A 200 11.58 2.29 -4.33
N ALA A 201 10.40 2.34 -4.96
CA ALA A 201 9.97 3.53 -5.69
C ALA A 201 9.79 4.74 -4.75
N ILE A 202 9.19 4.56 -3.58
CA ILE A 202 9.07 5.61 -2.56
C ILE A 202 10.45 6.11 -2.13
N LEU A 203 11.36 5.19 -1.84
CA LEU A 203 12.71 5.52 -1.39
C LEU A 203 13.47 6.38 -2.42
N LEU A 204 13.32 6.07 -3.70
CA LEU A 204 14.01 6.77 -4.79
C LEU A 204 13.35 8.10 -5.16
N LEU A 205 12.02 8.13 -5.24
CA LEU A 205 11.29 9.27 -5.79
C LEU A 205 11.03 10.36 -4.76
N THR A 206 10.79 10.00 -3.49
CA THR A 206 10.44 10.99 -2.46
C THR A 206 11.49 12.09 -2.32
N PRO A 207 12.81 11.81 -2.22
CA PRO A 207 13.80 12.86 -2.05
C PRO A 207 13.91 13.81 -3.25
N ILE A 208 13.52 13.36 -4.44
CA ILE A 208 13.58 14.14 -5.67
C ILE A 208 12.31 14.97 -5.86
N LEU A 209 11.15 14.32 -5.73
CA LEU A 209 9.86 14.92 -6.11
C LEU A 209 9.22 15.73 -4.98
N LEU A 210 9.37 15.32 -3.71
CA LEU A 210 8.77 16.00 -2.58
C LEU A 210 9.19 17.47 -2.47
N PRO A 211 10.49 17.85 -2.59
CA PRO A 211 10.89 19.25 -2.53
C PRO A 211 10.24 20.10 -3.63
N VAL A 212 10.05 19.55 -4.82
CA VAL A 212 9.37 20.23 -5.94
C VAL A 212 7.91 20.44 -5.60
N MET A 213 7.20 19.41 -5.13
CA MET A 213 5.79 19.52 -4.79
C MET A 213 5.52 20.51 -3.66
N VAL A 214 6.41 20.57 -2.67
CA VAL A 214 6.33 21.56 -1.58
C VAL A 214 6.46 23.00 -2.13
N GLN A 215 7.35 23.24 -3.11
CA GLN A 215 7.48 24.54 -3.77
C GLN A 215 6.20 24.96 -4.51
N TYR A 216 5.43 24.01 -5.03
CA TYR A 216 4.11 24.23 -5.63
C TYR A 216 2.95 24.32 -4.63
N GLY A 217 3.24 24.28 -3.32
CA GLY A 217 2.26 24.46 -2.24
C GLY A 217 1.57 23.18 -1.79
N PHE A 218 2.01 22.00 -2.24
CA PHE A 218 1.49 20.73 -1.74
C PHE A 218 2.12 20.38 -0.38
N SER A 219 1.29 19.93 0.55
CA SER A 219 1.82 19.41 1.80
C SER A 219 2.49 18.03 1.61
N PRO A 220 3.47 17.66 2.46
CA PRO A 220 4.04 16.32 2.42
C PRO A 220 3.00 15.19 2.54
N LEU A 221 1.92 15.43 3.28
CA LEU A 221 0.82 14.46 3.44
C LEU A 221 0.04 14.27 2.14
N GLN A 222 -0.30 15.36 1.44
CA GLN A 222 -1.00 15.28 0.15
C GLN A 222 -0.17 14.55 -0.88
N PHE A 223 1.12 14.91 -1.00
CA PHE A 223 2.00 14.25 -1.94
C PHE A 223 2.21 12.77 -1.59
N GLY A 224 2.33 12.42 -0.30
CA GLY A 224 2.43 11.04 0.15
C GLY A 224 1.22 10.19 -0.23
N ALA A 225 0.01 10.70 0.01
CA ALA A 225 -1.22 10.02 -0.38
C ALA A 225 -1.32 9.84 -1.91
N MET A 226 -0.98 10.88 -2.69
CA MET A 226 -0.93 10.84 -4.15
C MET A 226 0.08 9.80 -4.65
N MET A 227 1.32 9.83 -4.15
CA MET A 227 2.39 8.93 -4.54
C MET A 227 2.04 7.47 -4.26
N ILE A 228 1.55 7.16 -3.06
CA ILE A 228 1.21 5.79 -2.68
C ILE A 228 0.04 5.27 -3.51
N THR A 229 -0.95 6.11 -3.77
CA THR A 229 -2.09 5.75 -4.62
C THR A 229 -1.67 5.49 -6.06
N GLY A 230 -0.85 6.37 -6.65
CA GLY A 230 -0.32 6.20 -8.01
C GLY A 230 0.54 4.94 -8.15
N LEU A 231 1.45 4.68 -7.21
CA LEU A 231 2.26 3.46 -7.20
C LEU A 231 1.40 2.20 -7.03
N ALA A 232 0.39 2.24 -6.15
CA ALA A 232 -0.52 1.11 -5.95
C ALA A 232 -1.31 0.75 -7.24
N ILE A 233 -1.74 1.76 -7.99
CA ILE A 233 -2.38 1.57 -9.30
C ILE A 233 -1.35 1.02 -10.31
N GLY A 234 -0.11 1.49 -10.28
CA GLY A 234 0.97 0.98 -11.13
C GLY A 234 1.20 -0.52 -10.96
N LEU A 235 1.13 -1.05 -9.74
CA LEU A 235 1.31 -2.49 -9.47
C LEU A 235 0.30 -3.42 -10.14
N VAL A 236 -0.86 -2.93 -10.49
CA VAL A 236 -1.88 -3.70 -11.22
C VAL A 236 -1.93 -3.35 -12.70
N THR A 237 -1.04 -2.48 -13.15
CA THR A 237 -0.98 -2.02 -14.54
C THR A 237 0.15 -2.73 -15.30
N PRO A 238 -0.09 -3.27 -16.52
CA PRO A 238 0.99 -3.79 -17.38
C PRO A 238 2.02 -2.69 -17.70
N PRO A 239 3.31 -3.00 -17.99
CA PRO A 239 3.80 -4.29 -18.50
C PRO A 239 4.21 -5.30 -17.44
N VAL A 240 4.71 -4.87 -16.28
CA VAL A 240 5.18 -5.82 -15.26
C VAL A 240 4.07 -6.14 -14.25
N GLY A 241 3.54 -5.11 -13.57
CA GLY A 241 2.46 -5.25 -12.58
C GLY A 241 2.72 -6.35 -11.55
N MET A 242 3.39 -6.04 -10.45
CA MET A 242 3.81 -7.05 -9.46
C MET A 242 2.63 -7.88 -8.92
N CYS A 243 1.45 -7.26 -8.74
CA CYS A 243 0.24 -7.98 -8.33
C CYS A 243 -0.30 -8.91 -9.43
N LEU A 244 -0.16 -8.52 -10.71
CA LEU A 244 -0.50 -9.37 -11.85
C LEU A 244 0.42 -10.60 -11.91
N ASN A 245 1.72 -10.41 -11.69
CA ASN A 245 2.70 -11.49 -11.65
C ASN A 245 2.45 -12.46 -10.48
N ALA A 246 2.09 -11.94 -9.30
CA ALA A 246 1.73 -12.77 -8.16
C ALA A 246 0.49 -13.61 -8.46
N CYS A 247 -0.53 -13.01 -9.05
CA CYS A 247 -1.76 -13.71 -9.46
C CYS A 247 -1.50 -14.77 -10.55
N ASN A 248 -0.63 -14.46 -11.53
CA ASN A 248 -0.19 -15.42 -12.55
C ASN A 248 0.46 -16.66 -11.91
N LYS A 249 1.37 -16.47 -10.96
CA LYS A 249 2.04 -17.59 -10.26
C LYS A 249 1.06 -18.48 -9.47
N ILE A 250 0.02 -17.90 -8.89
CA ILE A 250 -0.99 -18.62 -8.11
C ILE A 250 -1.97 -19.35 -9.02
N ASN A 251 -2.53 -18.65 -10.01
CA ASN A 251 -3.61 -19.17 -10.86
C ASN A 251 -3.12 -19.82 -12.15
N ARG A 252 -1.82 -19.70 -12.48
CA ARG A 252 -1.20 -20.16 -13.75
C ARG A 252 -1.91 -19.62 -15.00
N MET A 253 -2.53 -18.45 -14.91
CA MET A 253 -3.21 -17.78 -16.02
C MET A 253 -2.29 -16.71 -16.64
N PRO A 254 -2.25 -16.55 -17.95
CA PRO A 254 -1.46 -15.50 -18.58
C PRO A 254 -1.92 -14.12 -18.16
N ILE A 255 -0.97 -13.19 -17.96
CA ILE A 255 -1.22 -11.83 -17.45
C ILE A 255 -2.27 -11.09 -18.28
N ILE A 256 -2.26 -11.28 -19.59
CA ILE A 256 -3.22 -10.66 -20.53
C ILE A 256 -4.67 -11.09 -20.24
N GLU A 257 -4.89 -12.33 -19.81
CA GLU A 257 -6.22 -12.83 -19.46
C GLU A 257 -6.69 -12.33 -18.09
N ILE A 258 -5.74 -12.11 -17.16
CA ILE A 258 -6.05 -11.56 -15.84
C ILE A 258 -6.43 -10.08 -15.94
N PHE A 259 -5.83 -9.36 -16.88
CA PHE A 259 -6.04 -7.93 -17.10
C PHE A 259 -7.34 -7.62 -17.87
N LYS A 260 -7.84 -8.53 -18.69
CA LYS A 260 -9.14 -8.42 -19.40
C LYS A 260 -10.32 -8.70 -18.48
#